data_4e3ee0fc2b2f7f03079fbaf8cede9989
#
_entry.id   4e3ee0fc2b2f7f03079fbaf8cede9989
#
_cell.length_a   1.000
_cell.length_b   1.000
_cell.length_c   1.000
_cell.angle_alpha   90.00
_cell.angle_beta   90.00
_cell.angle_gamma   90.00
#
_symmetry.space_group_name_H-M   'P 1'
#
loop_
_entity.id
_entity.type
_entity.pdbx_description
1 polymer ?
#
loop_
_entity_poly.entity_id
_entity_poly.type
_entity_poly.pdbx_seq_one_letter_code
_entity_poly.pdbx_strand_id
1 'polypeptide(L)'
;MNRLDGIRESRGGIHPGAAVKVKPHMEPVIQGFIQRAPFVVMASANADGDCDASPKGGNPGFVKILDEHTLLIPDVGGNYLLQGYENFATNAKVGLVFMIPGMDTTARVNGRVRVLKAEEVQSLGVQAPEVSNPDKNAVLIQ
;
A
#
# COMPACT_ATOMS: atom_id res chain seq x y z
N MET A 1 4.10 26.39 21.45
CA MET A 1 4.85 25.35 20.69
C MET A 1 4.34 23.98 21.10
N ASN A 2 3.86 23.18 20.16
CA ASN A 2 3.44 21.84 20.48
C ASN A 2 4.65 20.88 20.57
N ARG A 3 4.44 19.66 21.06
CA ARG A 3 5.49 18.67 21.26
C ARG A 3 6.24 18.29 19.97
N LEU A 4 5.55 18.35 18.83
CA LEU A 4 6.14 18.05 17.52
C LEU A 4 7.09 19.14 17.05
N ASP A 5 6.79 20.39 17.34
CA ASP A 5 7.66 21.52 16.98
C ASP A 5 9.00 21.42 17.71
N GLY A 6 8.97 21.09 19.00
CA GLY A 6 10.18 20.84 19.78
C GLY A 6 11.04 19.71 19.23
N ILE A 7 10.43 18.62 18.73
CA ILE A 7 11.16 17.51 18.11
C ILE A 7 11.78 17.95 16.78
N ARG A 8 11.05 18.71 15.97
CA ARG A 8 11.59 19.24 14.70
C ARG A 8 12.78 20.15 14.93
N GLU A 9 12.67 21.05 15.90
CA GLU A 9 13.77 21.97 16.25
C GLU A 9 15.00 21.22 16.74
N SER A 10 14.83 20.24 17.64
CA SER A 10 15.95 19.45 18.17
C SER A 10 16.69 18.64 17.11
N ARG A 11 16.04 18.34 15.98
CA ARG A 11 16.63 17.62 14.84
C ARG A 11 17.06 18.54 13.69
N GLY A 12 17.03 19.86 13.87
CA GLY A 12 17.40 20.80 12.82
C GLY A 12 16.37 20.94 11.70
N GLY A 13 15.11 20.57 11.98
CA GLY A 13 14.03 20.62 11.00
C GLY A 13 13.99 19.41 10.06
N ILE A 14 13.24 19.54 8.98
CA ILE A 14 13.17 18.51 7.93
C ILE A 14 14.40 18.64 7.03
N HIS A 15 15.19 17.58 6.94
CA HIS A 15 16.33 17.56 6.04
C HIS A 15 15.87 17.77 4.58
N PRO A 16 16.47 18.69 3.79
CA PRO A 16 16.06 18.96 2.42
C PRO A 16 16.03 17.70 1.53
N GLY A 17 16.99 16.79 1.72
CA GLY A 17 17.02 15.53 0.99
C GLY A 17 15.87 14.59 1.34
N ALA A 18 15.32 14.65 2.56
CA ALA A 18 14.16 13.87 2.94
C ALA A 18 12.86 14.41 2.30
N ALA A 19 12.74 15.73 2.18
CA ALA A 19 11.60 16.36 1.52
C ALA A 19 11.55 16.02 0.02
N VAL A 20 12.70 15.93 -0.64
CA VAL A 20 12.81 15.57 -2.06
C VAL A 20 12.45 14.10 -2.32
N LYS A 21 12.54 13.23 -1.31
CA LYS A 21 12.17 11.80 -1.45
C LYS A 21 10.67 11.55 -1.55
N VAL A 22 9.85 12.50 -1.10
CA VAL A 22 8.40 12.38 -1.19
C VAL A 22 7.96 12.86 -2.57
N LYS A 23 7.43 11.94 -3.37
CA LYS A 23 6.97 12.22 -4.74
C LYS A 23 5.46 11.97 -4.86
N PRO A 24 4.77 12.69 -5.75
CA PRO A 24 3.34 12.49 -5.98
C PRO A 24 3.02 11.26 -6.83
N HIS A 25 4.03 10.54 -7.27
CA HIS A 25 3.91 9.35 -8.11
C HIS A 25 5.01 8.34 -7.79
N MET A 26 4.85 7.10 -8.25
CA MET A 26 5.84 6.05 -8.11
C MET A 26 6.89 6.17 -9.21
N GLU A 27 8.07 6.63 -8.85
CA GLU A 27 9.22 6.65 -9.77
C GLU A 27 9.64 5.22 -10.16
N PRO A 28 10.34 5.04 -11.30
CA PRO A 28 10.74 3.71 -11.77
C PRO A 28 11.50 2.87 -10.74
N VAL A 29 12.32 3.49 -9.89
CA VAL A 29 13.05 2.76 -8.83
C VAL A 29 12.09 2.19 -7.78
N ILE A 30 11.05 2.91 -7.42
CA ILE A 30 10.01 2.45 -6.50
C ILE A 30 9.18 1.34 -7.13
N GLN A 31 8.77 1.51 -8.39
CA GLN A 31 8.06 0.49 -9.13
C GLN A 31 8.87 -0.81 -9.22
N GLY A 32 10.17 -0.72 -9.51
CA GLY A 32 11.07 -1.87 -9.56
C GLY A 32 11.21 -2.58 -8.21
N PHE A 33 11.22 -1.84 -7.11
CA PHE A 33 11.22 -2.41 -5.76
C PHE A 33 9.92 -3.17 -5.48
N ILE A 34 8.77 -2.57 -5.76
CA ILE A 34 7.46 -3.19 -5.57
C ILE A 34 7.32 -4.48 -6.38
N GLN A 35 7.81 -4.49 -7.61
CA GLN A 35 7.79 -5.67 -8.49
C GLN A 35 8.61 -6.84 -7.95
N ARG A 36 9.60 -6.59 -7.11
CA ARG A 36 10.44 -7.62 -6.48
C ARG A 36 10.01 -7.97 -5.06
N ALA A 37 9.15 -7.18 -4.45
CA ALA A 37 8.73 -7.37 -3.07
C ALA A 37 7.71 -8.51 -2.94
N PRO A 38 8.00 -9.54 -2.12
CA PRO A 38 7.05 -10.60 -1.81
C PRO A 38 6.18 -10.28 -0.59
N PHE A 39 6.34 -9.10 -0.01
CA PHE A 39 5.72 -8.75 1.26
C PHE A 39 5.38 -7.26 1.33
N VAL A 40 4.17 -6.96 1.81
CA VAL A 40 3.72 -5.60 2.09
C VAL A 40 2.93 -5.56 3.39
N VAL A 41 3.10 -4.51 4.18
CA VAL A 41 2.22 -4.19 5.30
C VAL A 41 1.30 -3.06 4.88
N MET A 42 0.00 -3.29 5.03
CA MET A 42 -1.05 -2.32 4.73
C MET A 42 -1.58 -1.75 6.05
N ALA A 43 -1.34 -0.47 6.28
CA ALA A 43 -1.83 0.25 7.44
C ALA A 43 -3.10 1.01 7.09
N SER A 44 -4.12 0.87 7.91
CA SER A 44 -5.41 1.53 7.76
C SER A 44 -5.91 2.05 9.11
N ALA A 45 -6.90 2.92 9.08
CA ALA A 45 -7.60 3.37 10.27
C ALA A 45 -9.06 3.66 9.91
N ASN A 46 -9.97 3.49 10.88
CA ASN A 46 -11.35 3.91 10.70
C ASN A 46 -11.54 5.40 11.02
N ALA A 47 -12.77 5.90 10.91
CA ALA A 47 -13.09 7.29 11.19
C ALA A 47 -12.86 7.68 12.66
N ASP A 48 -12.92 6.72 13.58
CA ASP A 48 -12.67 6.93 15.01
C ASP A 48 -11.18 6.90 15.37
N GLY A 49 -10.32 6.57 14.41
CA GLY A 49 -8.87 6.52 14.59
C GLY A 49 -8.32 5.17 15.06
N ASP A 50 -9.16 4.13 15.11
CA ASP A 50 -8.69 2.78 15.40
C ASP A 50 -7.88 2.26 14.21
N CYS A 51 -6.68 1.80 14.48
CA CYS A 51 -5.70 1.44 13.47
C CYS A 51 -5.60 -0.08 13.29
N ASP A 52 -5.23 -0.50 12.07
CA ASP A 52 -4.88 -1.87 11.74
C ASP A 52 -3.62 -1.89 10.88
N ALA A 53 -2.77 -2.87 11.09
CA ALA A 53 -1.59 -3.13 10.27
C ALA A 53 -1.69 -4.58 9.77
N SER A 54 -2.03 -4.74 8.50
CA SER A 54 -2.27 -6.04 7.87
C SER A 54 -1.09 -6.45 6.99
N PRO A 55 -0.38 -7.52 7.34
CA PRO A 55 0.65 -8.06 6.44
C PRO A 55 0.02 -8.84 5.29
N LYS A 56 0.56 -8.68 4.11
CA LYS A 56 0.17 -9.42 2.91
C LYS A 56 1.42 -9.91 2.21
N GLY A 57 1.40 -11.16 1.80
CA GLY A 57 2.51 -11.77 1.10
C GLY A 57 2.06 -12.56 -0.13
N GLY A 58 2.98 -12.79 -1.01
CA GLY A 58 2.77 -13.57 -2.23
C GLY A 58 4.07 -13.78 -2.98
N ASN A 59 4.00 -14.30 -4.18
CA ASN A 59 5.16 -14.35 -5.04
C ASN A 59 5.63 -12.93 -5.38
N PRO A 60 6.94 -12.69 -5.57
CA PRO A 60 7.42 -11.39 -5.99
C PRO A 60 6.61 -10.85 -7.18
N GLY A 61 6.14 -9.61 -7.07
CA GLY A 61 5.28 -9.01 -8.07
C GLY A 61 3.79 -9.32 -7.92
N PHE A 62 3.34 -9.86 -6.77
CA PHE A 62 1.92 -10.11 -6.52
C PHE A 62 1.09 -8.80 -6.45
N VAL A 63 1.70 -7.70 -6.06
CA VAL A 63 1.10 -6.37 -6.16
C VAL A 63 1.32 -5.87 -7.58
N LYS A 64 0.25 -5.53 -8.27
CA LYS A 64 0.30 -5.11 -9.67
C LYS A 64 0.36 -3.60 -9.77
N ILE A 65 1.29 -3.10 -10.57
CA ILE A 65 1.40 -1.68 -10.88
C ILE A 65 0.63 -1.45 -12.19
N LEU A 66 -0.45 -0.68 -12.11
CA LEU A 66 -1.26 -0.37 -13.28
C LEU A 66 -0.73 0.85 -14.04
N ASP A 67 -0.28 1.84 -13.28
CA ASP A 67 0.42 3.03 -13.78
C ASP A 67 1.22 3.69 -12.65
N GLU A 68 1.83 4.81 -12.88
CA GLU A 68 2.67 5.50 -11.88
C GLU A 68 1.89 6.02 -10.66
N HIS A 69 0.56 6.00 -10.71
CA HIS A 69 -0.33 6.46 -9.64
C HIS A 69 -1.22 5.36 -9.06
N THR A 70 -1.18 4.14 -9.61
CA THR A 70 -2.20 3.13 -9.31
C THR A 70 -1.58 1.76 -9.06
N LEU A 71 -1.91 1.17 -7.90
CA LEU A 71 -1.57 -0.18 -7.51
C LEU A 71 -2.83 -1.03 -7.36
N LEU A 72 -2.71 -2.31 -7.65
CA LEU A 72 -3.72 -3.32 -7.38
C LEU A 72 -3.15 -4.39 -6.47
N ILE A 73 -3.76 -4.58 -5.31
CA ILE A 73 -3.40 -5.65 -4.37
C ILE A 73 -4.51 -6.69 -4.42
N PRO A 74 -4.26 -7.88 -4.99
CA PRO A 74 -5.24 -8.95 -4.99
C PRO A 74 -5.46 -9.51 -3.59
N ASP A 75 -6.68 -9.93 -3.31
CA ASP A 75 -6.99 -10.65 -2.08
C ASP A 75 -6.50 -12.10 -2.22
N VAL A 76 -5.29 -12.34 -1.73
CA VAL A 76 -4.73 -13.69 -1.66
C VAL A 76 -5.22 -14.37 -0.39
N GLY A 77 -5.84 -15.53 -0.54
CA GLY A 77 -6.52 -16.24 0.54
C GLY A 77 -5.69 -16.45 1.81
N GLY A 78 -6.36 -16.53 2.92
CA GLY A 78 -5.78 -16.74 4.25
C GLY A 78 -6.00 -15.59 5.23
N ASN A 79 -6.42 -14.43 4.78
CA ASN A 79 -6.75 -13.31 5.65
C ASN A 79 -8.26 -13.23 5.89
N TYR A 80 -8.70 -13.83 6.99
CA TYR A 80 -10.10 -13.77 7.42
C TYR A 80 -10.44 -12.51 8.21
N LEU A 81 -9.48 -11.66 8.49
CA LEU A 81 -9.69 -10.40 9.19
C LEU A 81 -10.11 -9.33 8.20
N LEU A 82 -11.38 -9.01 8.23
CA LEU A 82 -11.99 -7.99 7.38
C LEU A 82 -11.76 -6.56 7.93
N GLN A 83 -10.93 -6.40 8.96
CA GLN A 83 -10.73 -5.11 9.63
C GLN A 83 -10.27 -4.02 8.67
N GLY A 84 -9.39 -4.35 7.73
CA GLY A 84 -8.97 -3.40 6.69
C GLY A 84 -10.14 -2.93 5.82
N TYR A 85 -10.98 -3.86 5.38
CA TYR A 85 -12.18 -3.53 4.60
C TYR A 85 -13.18 -2.68 5.39
N GLU A 86 -13.39 -2.99 6.66
CA GLU A 86 -14.23 -2.19 7.55
C GLU A 86 -13.67 -0.78 7.74
N ASN A 87 -12.36 -0.65 7.92
CA ASN A 87 -11.69 0.64 8.02
C ASN A 87 -11.87 1.46 6.74
N PHE A 88 -11.74 0.85 5.57
CA PHE A 88 -11.90 1.53 4.28
C PHE A 88 -13.31 2.02 4.04
N ALA A 89 -14.31 1.40 4.65
CA ALA A 89 -15.69 1.85 4.57
C ALA A 89 -15.91 3.24 5.20
N THR A 90 -15.12 3.59 6.22
CA THR A 90 -15.22 4.88 6.92
C THR A 90 -14.03 5.80 6.69
N ASN A 91 -12.91 5.28 6.22
CA ASN A 91 -11.70 6.04 5.90
C ASN A 91 -10.92 5.34 4.77
N ALA A 92 -10.97 5.91 3.60
CA ALA A 92 -10.34 5.34 2.40
C ALA A 92 -8.84 5.59 2.28
N LYS A 93 -8.19 6.11 3.31
CA LYS A 93 -6.74 6.35 3.30
C LYS A 93 -5.97 5.11 3.72
N VAL A 94 -4.82 4.89 3.09
CA VAL A 94 -3.96 3.74 3.34
C VAL A 94 -2.50 4.12 3.27
N GLY A 95 -1.68 3.45 4.09
CA GLY A 95 -0.23 3.48 3.99
C GLY A 95 0.31 2.07 3.72
N LEU A 96 1.28 1.98 2.84
CA LEU A 96 1.92 0.71 2.47
C LEU A 96 3.41 0.77 2.74
N VAL A 97 3.95 -0.31 3.29
CA VAL A 97 5.40 -0.53 3.39
C VAL A 97 5.72 -1.84 2.70
N PHE A 98 6.50 -1.75 1.63
CA PHE A 98 7.02 -2.92 0.90
C PHE A 98 8.37 -3.32 1.44
N MET A 99 8.58 -4.60 1.63
CA MET A 99 9.82 -5.17 2.15
C MET A 99 10.27 -6.35 1.29
N ILE A 100 11.59 -6.47 1.15
CA ILE A 100 12.23 -7.61 0.51
C ILE A 100 13.11 -8.28 1.57
N PRO A 101 12.89 -9.57 1.92
CA PRO A 101 13.72 -10.27 2.88
C PRO A 101 15.21 -10.20 2.53
N GLY A 102 16.04 -9.91 3.53
CA GLY A 102 17.48 -9.73 3.34
C GLY A 102 17.93 -8.35 2.91
N MET A 103 17.00 -7.43 2.65
CA MET A 103 17.30 -6.02 2.36
C MET A 103 16.86 -5.13 3.52
N ASP A 104 17.68 -4.15 3.84
CA ASP A 104 17.37 -3.12 4.86
C ASP A 104 16.62 -1.91 4.28
N THR A 105 16.52 -1.83 2.97
CA THR A 105 15.77 -0.79 2.25
C THR A 105 14.30 -1.18 2.19
N THR A 106 13.42 -0.19 2.30
CA THR A 106 11.96 -0.35 2.13
C THR A 106 11.43 0.67 1.14
N ALA A 107 10.28 0.36 0.53
CA ALA A 107 9.52 1.32 -0.25
C ALA A 107 8.19 1.61 0.43
N ARG A 108 7.77 2.87 0.44
CA ARG A 108 6.53 3.31 1.05
C ARG A 108 5.64 3.99 0.04
N VAL A 109 4.36 3.65 0.08
CA VAL A 109 3.33 4.26 -0.76
C VAL A 109 2.14 4.61 0.12
N ASN A 110 1.68 5.84 0.02
CA ASN A 110 0.45 6.28 0.67
C ASN A 110 -0.57 6.64 -0.42
N GLY A 111 -1.82 6.35 -0.17
CA GLY A 111 -2.85 6.63 -1.16
C GLY A 111 -4.26 6.46 -0.64
N ARG A 112 -5.19 6.42 -1.58
CA ARG A 112 -6.60 6.15 -1.32
C ARG A 112 -6.96 4.78 -1.87
N VAL A 113 -7.84 4.10 -1.14
CA VAL A 113 -8.29 2.74 -1.46
C VAL A 113 -9.68 2.76 -2.05
N ARG A 114 -9.88 1.93 -3.06
CA ARG A 114 -11.18 1.48 -3.53
C ARG A 114 -11.18 -0.05 -3.55
N VAL A 115 -12.13 -0.66 -2.85
CA VAL A 115 -12.30 -2.12 -2.87
C VAL A 115 -13.01 -2.49 -4.16
N LEU A 116 -12.43 -3.42 -4.93
CA LEU A 116 -12.99 -3.92 -6.17
C LEU A 116 -13.55 -5.33 -5.97
N LYS A 117 -14.70 -5.58 -6.54
CA LYS A 117 -15.25 -6.94 -6.68
C LYS A 117 -14.53 -7.68 -7.80
N ALA A 118 -14.64 -9.01 -7.79
CA ALA A 118 -13.98 -9.87 -8.77
C ALA A 118 -14.29 -9.47 -10.22
N GLU A 119 -15.54 -9.11 -10.53
CA GLU A 119 -15.92 -8.68 -11.88
C GLU A 119 -15.21 -7.38 -12.30
N GLU A 120 -15.07 -6.44 -11.38
CA GLU A 120 -14.36 -5.18 -11.63
C GLU A 120 -12.87 -5.41 -11.86
N VAL A 121 -12.28 -6.35 -11.11
CA VAL A 121 -10.87 -6.75 -11.29
C VAL A 121 -10.65 -7.35 -12.67
N GLN A 122 -11.54 -8.24 -13.12
CA GLN A 122 -11.48 -8.85 -14.45
C GLN A 122 -11.54 -7.79 -15.56
N SER A 123 -12.33 -6.76 -15.39
CA SER A 123 -12.46 -5.69 -16.40
C SER A 123 -11.19 -4.85 -16.58
N LEU A 124 -10.26 -4.91 -15.64
CA LEU A 124 -8.97 -4.20 -15.75
C LEU A 124 -7.99 -4.88 -16.72
N GLY A 125 -8.26 -6.13 -17.13
CA GLY A 125 -7.40 -6.85 -18.07
C GLY A 125 -6.04 -7.24 -17.53
N VAL A 126 -5.86 -7.28 -16.21
CA VAL A 126 -4.59 -7.64 -15.58
C VAL A 126 -4.39 -9.16 -15.66
N GLN A 127 -3.31 -9.57 -16.29
CA GLN A 127 -2.97 -10.97 -16.55
C GLN A 127 -2.14 -11.54 -15.40
N ALA A 128 -2.80 -12.03 -14.34
CA ALA A 128 -2.13 -12.76 -13.27
C ALA A 128 -3.13 -13.69 -12.57
N PRO A 129 -2.73 -14.91 -12.20
CA PRO A 129 -3.62 -15.86 -11.54
C PRO A 129 -4.24 -15.31 -10.25
N GLU A 130 -3.47 -14.57 -9.48
CA GLU A 130 -3.91 -13.97 -8.23
C GLU A 130 -5.01 -12.92 -8.43
N VAL A 131 -4.98 -12.23 -9.57
CA VAL A 131 -5.93 -11.16 -9.90
C VAL A 131 -7.11 -11.71 -10.70
N SER A 132 -6.88 -12.78 -11.44
CA SER A 132 -7.88 -13.36 -12.36
C SER A 132 -8.86 -14.33 -11.67
N ASN A 133 -8.69 -14.58 -10.38
CA ASN A 133 -9.56 -15.48 -9.64
C ASN A 133 -10.96 -14.83 -9.45
N PRO A 134 -12.03 -15.42 -10.03
CA PRO A 134 -13.36 -14.83 -10.01
C PRO A 134 -13.98 -14.75 -8.61
N ASP A 135 -13.46 -15.52 -7.66
CA ASP A 135 -13.97 -15.56 -6.29
C ASP A 135 -13.28 -14.57 -5.36
N LYS A 136 -12.33 -13.77 -5.88
CA LYS A 136 -11.53 -12.88 -5.05
C LYS A 136 -11.68 -11.41 -5.42
N ASN A 137 -11.83 -10.61 -4.38
CA ASN A 137 -11.80 -9.16 -4.46
C ASN A 137 -10.35 -8.66 -4.56
N ALA A 138 -10.18 -7.39 -4.78
CA ALA A 138 -8.89 -6.73 -4.74
C ALA A 138 -9.02 -5.31 -4.19
N VAL A 139 -7.90 -4.72 -3.84
CA VAL A 139 -7.81 -3.36 -3.36
C VAL A 139 -7.06 -2.53 -4.39
N LEU A 140 -7.73 -1.53 -4.94
CA LEU A 140 -7.12 -0.55 -5.83
C LEU A 140 -6.65 0.64 -4.98
N ILE A 141 -5.40 1.06 -5.20
CA ILE A 141 -4.79 2.16 -4.46
C ILE A 141 -4.33 3.22 -5.45
N GLN A 142 -4.80 4.43 -5.23
CA GLN A 142 -4.50 5.60 -6.06
C GLN A 142 -3.90 6.73 -5.22
#